data_cda4bfaeae2df071fea02834d40285e4
#
_entry.id   cda4bfaeae2df071fea02834d40285e4
#
_cell.length_a   1.000
_cell.length_b   1.000
_cell.length_c   1.000
_cell.angle_alpha   90.00
_cell.angle_beta   90.00
_cell.angle_gamma   90.00
#
_symmetry.space_group_name_H-M   'P 1'
#
loop_
_entity.id
_entity.type
_entity.pdbx_description
1 polymer ?
#
loop_
_entity_poly.entity_id
_entity_poly.type
_entity_poly.pdbx_seq_one_letter_code
_entity_poly.pdbx_strand_id
1 'polypeptide(L)'
;MNTLALSFFTFLFLASAVSLARTYNVAVLYWSMKIPGQVAMREGFEEEINAYNKANEENKIKFTTYVAGEGREGLLRQIEQLDQAVKSAPDAIVLQPADITILSRGVQDANRKNIPVFVYDQYVVNAKMTSYISSDNYQAGWDNGLYIDSQFPPEKVLRIVPFEYFRVSATVERMDGFFDALRSRNRKFTVLGHFEAVEPVGGLKAAQEYLKKFKRGSVDVIFTNNDGGGLIIVKTLWDEGHKKLVHATVDGDPASIENIKNKKMTVIDSAQFCGELGRETARTMMHFFQSGKVEPVKFIPTFPVTSESLKDYPGWMGRPTEKVRFQSLRDLLIKEAKVGKLKRGAVIKVGLTPSCPYLCEMGPAGWSGYLYDILESAAKENNLKVEIVSLPSEKLLPALQSQQVHFVISPISKVRYTPDLRIVGPKLGMSLAGALFTPGVKLQLVDSDSLADKRIVFAQLAHENPMHLPPSDFNRSLKISGGEIGDRMTKLIAERRVDLALGDYNVLRYNMLRRQLLSFEIQPTSLAGYNALVLVGHPKDPEHGGLPLILNQWFETHRASGKLEKILKKYNLKDWNIFAL
;
A
#
# COMPACT_ATOMS: atom_id res chain seq x y z
N MET A 1 71.70 -47.62 13.67
CA MET A 1 70.62 -47.31 12.72
C MET A 1 69.80 -46.21 13.32
N ASN A 2 70.04 -45.01 12.89
CA ASN A 2 69.48 -43.79 13.43
C ASN A 2 68.20 -43.42 12.66
N THR A 3 67.08 -43.31 13.32
CA THR A 3 65.82 -42.75 12.80
C THR A 3 65.72 -41.29 13.22
N LEU A 4 65.89 -40.39 12.25
CA LEU A 4 65.59 -38.95 12.40
C LEU A 4 64.10 -38.75 12.40
N ALA A 5 63.54 -38.17 13.48
CA ALA A 5 62.18 -37.66 13.52
C ALA A 5 62.18 -36.21 13.01
N LEU A 6 61.46 -35.96 11.93
CA LEU A 6 61.25 -34.65 11.33
C LEU A 6 60.00 -34.03 11.93
N SER A 7 60.18 -33.04 12.81
CA SER A 7 59.05 -32.27 13.37
C SER A 7 58.64 -31.17 12.41
N PHE A 8 57.45 -31.28 11.84
CA PHE A 8 56.81 -30.21 11.05
C PHE A 8 56.17 -29.21 12.04
N PHE A 9 56.74 -28.04 12.18
CA PHE A 9 56.10 -26.90 12.84
C PHE A 9 55.17 -26.21 11.85
N THR A 10 53.86 -26.41 12.00
CA THR A 10 52.83 -25.67 11.23
C THR A 10 52.64 -24.32 11.90
N PHE A 11 53.19 -23.27 11.31
CA PHE A 11 52.87 -21.89 11.68
C PHE A 11 51.46 -21.56 11.18
N LEU A 12 50.48 -21.51 12.08
CA LEU A 12 49.17 -20.91 11.83
C LEU A 12 49.33 -19.40 11.80
N PHE A 13 49.38 -18.83 10.61
CA PHE A 13 49.18 -17.40 10.40
C PHE A 13 47.73 -17.06 10.73
N LEU A 14 47.47 -16.58 11.94
CA LEU A 14 46.26 -15.82 12.27
C LEU A 14 46.38 -14.47 11.50
N ALA A 15 45.87 -14.42 10.29
CA ALA A 15 45.61 -13.16 9.60
C ALA A 15 44.50 -12.45 10.38
N SER A 16 44.87 -11.60 11.32
CA SER A 16 43.97 -10.59 11.86
C SER A 16 43.51 -9.76 10.69
N ALA A 17 42.27 -9.91 10.24
CA ALA A 17 41.66 -9.02 9.28
C ALA A 17 41.66 -7.61 9.91
N VAL A 18 42.64 -6.80 9.56
CA VAL A 18 42.64 -5.37 9.89
C VAL A 18 41.44 -4.79 9.16
N SER A 19 40.38 -4.54 9.89
CA SER A 19 39.21 -3.79 9.38
C SER A 19 39.71 -2.40 9.05
N LEU A 20 39.89 -2.12 7.75
CA LEU A 20 40.25 -0.78 7.29
C LEU A 20 39.05 0.16 7.61
N ALA A 21 39.35 1.27 8.27
CA ALA A 21 38.38 2.34 8.52
C ALA A 21 37.63 2.70 7.24
N ARG A 22 36.31 2.62 7.25
CA ARG A 22 35.47 2.88 6.07
C ARG A 22 34.44 3.98 6.35
N THR A 23 34.36 4.93 5.43
CA THR A 23 33.27 5.90 5.42
C THR A 23 32.24 5.49 4.37
N TYR A 24 31.01 5.21 4.82
CA TYR A 24 29.89 4.95 3.94
C TYR A 24 29.22 6.27 3.56
N ASN A 25 29.05 6.51 2.25
CA ASN A 25 28.36 7.67 1.71
C ASN A 25 26.91 7.30 1.39
N VAL A 26 25.95 7.96 2.02
CA VAL A 26 24.52 7.66 1.91
C VAL A 26 23.78 8.85 1.34
N ALA A 27 22.94 8.64 0.34
CA ALA A 27 22.00 9.64 -0.14
C ALA A 27 20.65 9.45 0.58
N VAL A 28 20.15 10.48 1.26
CA VAL A 28 18.89 10.44 2.02
C VAL A 28 17.91 11.40 1.40
N LEU A 29 16.81 10.86 0.88
CA LEU A 29 15.76 11.63 0.19
C LEU A 29 14.50 11.67 1.05
N TYR A 30 14.20 12.83 1.59
CA TYR A 30 12.99 13.13 2.37
C TYR A 30 11.89 13.68 1.47
N TRP A 31 10.63 13.39 1.80
CA TRP A 31 9.49 13.97 1.11
C TRP A 31 9.28 15.42 1.57
N SER A 32 8.69 15.66 2.73
CA SER A 32 8.31 17.00 3.21
C SER A 32 8.86 17.31 4.59
N MET A 33 9.15 18.60 4.80
CA MET A 33 9.50 19.16 6.13
C MET A 33 8.36 20.00 6.72
N LYS A 34 7.16 19.94 6.14
CA LYS A 34 5.96 20.60 6.65
C LYS A 34 4.93 19.62 7.22
N ILE A 35 5.12 18.33 7.02
CA ILE A 35 4.33 17.26 7.64
C ILE A 35 5.06 16.86 8.93
N PRO A 36 4.51 17.17 10.14
CA PRO A 36 5.25 16.99 11.39
C PRO A 36 5.74 15.57 11.64
N GLY A 37 4.94 14.55 11.32
CA GLY A 37 5.35 13.14 11.44
C GLY A 37 6.59 12.81 10.61
N GLN A 38 6.73 13.40 9.40
CA GLN A 38 7.91 13.21 8.57
C GLN A 38 9.16 13.89 9.15
N VAL A 39 8.99 15.05 9.78
CA VAL A 39 10.07 15.71 10.52
C VAL A 39 10.55 14.81 11.67
N ALA A 40 9.62 14.25 12.45
CA ALA A 40 9.95 13.33 13.54
C ALA A 40 10.68 12.05 13.05
N MET A 41 10.29 11.51 11.90
CA MET A 41 10.99 10.38 11.27
C MET A 41 12.42 10.74 10.89
N ARG A 42 12.62 11.91 10.29
CA ARG A 42 13.95 12.44 9.95
C ARG A 42 14.81 12.61 11.20
N GLU A 43 14.29 13.24 12.24
CA GLU A 43 15.00 13.45 13.51
C GLU A 43 15.46 12.10 14.07
N GLY A 44 14.58 11.10 14.16
CA GLY A 44 14.94 9.78 14.64
C GLY A 44 16.03 9.10 13.80
N PHE A 45 15.98 9.22 12.47
CA PHE A 45 17.00 8.69 11.57
C PHE A 45 18.37 9.38 11.79
N GLU A 46 18.40 10.69 11.81
CA GLU A 46 19.63 11.48 11.96
C GLU A 46 20.25 11.31 13.37
N GLU A 47 19.42 11.24 14.43
CA GLU A 47 19.86 10.94 15.80
C GLU A 47 20.57 9.60 15.87
N GLU A 48 20.01 8.53 15.29
CA GLU A 48 20.59 7.18 15.33
C GLU A 48 21.93 7.12 14.57
N ILE A 49 22.03 7.76 13.39
CA ILE A 49 23.29 7.87 12.65
C ILE A 49 24.34 8.65 13.44
N ASN A 50 23.97 9.77 14.07
CA ASN A 50 24.88 10.57 14.87
C ASN A 50 25.39 9.81 16.09
N ALA A 51 24.50 9.06 16.76
CA ALA A 51 24.87 8.18 17.88
C ALA A 51 25.84 7.08 17.44
N TYR A 52 25.57 6.43 16.30
CA TYR A 52 26.45 5.44 15.71
C TYR A 52 27.84 6.03 15.40
N ASN A 53 27.89 7.18 14.73
CA ASN A 53 29.13 7.84 14.36
C ASN A 53 29.96 8.27 15.60
N LYS A 54 29.29 8.63 16.71
CA LYS A 54 29.95 8.96 17.96
C LYS A 54 30.58 7.73 18.62
N ALA A 55 29.87 6.60 18.56
CA ALA A 55 30.30 5.34 19.18
C ALA A 55 31.37 4.57 18.38
N ASN A 56 31.49 4.81 17.07
CA ASN A 56 32.40 4.08 16.17
C ASN A 56 33.45 5.02 15.61
N GLU A 57 34.72 4.76 15.86
CA GLU A 57 35.83 5.57 15.34
C GLU A 57 36.24 5.12 13.92
N GLU A 58 36.18 3.83 13.65
CA GLU A 58 36.68 3.22 12.42
C GLU A 58 35.69 3.31 11.25
N ASN A 59 34.39 3.10 11.53
CA ASN A 59 33.36 3.08 10.50
C ASN A 59 32.40 4.25 10.69
N LYS A 60 32.37 5.16 9.74
CA LYS A 60 31.51 6.36 9.78
C LYS A 60 30.48 6.32 8.68
N ILE A 61 29.35 6.97 8.92
CA ILE A 61 28.33 7.20 7.90
C ILE A 61 28.26 8.70 7.64
N LYS A 62 28.54 9.09 6.40
CA LYS A 62 28.33 10.44 5.88
C LYS A 62 27.08 10.42 5.00
N PHE A 63 26.14 11.32 5.23
CA PHE A 63 24.94 11.36 4.42
C PHE A 63 24.73 12.74 3.78
N THR A 64 24.21 12.71 2.55
CA THR A 64 23.76 13.90 1.81
C THR A 64 22.25 13.89 1.78
N THR A 65 21.63 14.98 2.23
CA THR A 65 20.17 15.11 2.34
C THR A 65 19.57 15.84 1.16
N TYR A 66 18.43 15.36 0.71
CA TYR A 66 17.56 15.97 -0.28
C TYR A 66 16.16 16.12 0.31
N VAL A 67 15.50 17.22 0.04
CA VAL A 67 14.10 17.46 0.47
C VAL A 67 13.28 17.81 -0.76
N ALA A 68 12.27 17.01 -1.03
CA ALA A 68 11.43 17.18 -2.22
C ALA A 68 10.48 18.37 -2.07
N GLY A 69 9.76 18.45 -0.97
CA GLY A 69 8.67 19.39 -0.75
C GLY A 69 7.32 18.80 -1.19
N GLU A 70 6.30 19.63 -1.21
CA GLU A 70 4.91 19.26 -1.40
C GLU A 70 4.42 19.51 -2.82
N GLY A 71 3.25 18.93 -3.10
CA GLY A 71 2.54 19.14 -4.35
C GLY A 71 3.30 18.66 -5.61
N ARG A 72 2.84 19.10 -6.76
CA ARG A 72 3.39 18.71 -8.06
C ARG A 72 4.89 19.00 -8.20
N GLU A 73 5.32 20.16 -7.76
CA GLU A 73 6.75 20.56 -7.83
C GLU A 73 7.62 19.68 -6.94
N GLY A 74 7.13 19.28 -5.76
CA GLY A 74 7.81 18.34 -4.89
C GLY A 74 7.97 16.98 -5.54
N LEU A 75 6.94 16.46 -6.20
CA LEU A 75 7.00 15.20 -6.93
C LEU A 75 8.08 15.24 -8.04
N LEU A 76 8.08 16.27 -8.86
CA LEU A 76 9.08 16.45 -9.92
C LEU A 76 10.50 16.57 -9.35
N ARG A 77 10.66 17.37 -8.28
CA ARG A 77 11.95 17.55 -7.62
C ARG A 77 12.47 16.23 -7.03
N GLN A 78 11.61 15.37 -6.46
CA GLN A 78 12.06 14.11 -5.91
C GLN A 78 12.58 13.15 -7.01
N ILE A 79 11.98 13.17 -8.20
CA ILE A 79 12.49 12.41 -9.37
C ILE A 79 13.91 12.87 -9.71
N GLU A 80 14.11 14.20 -9.85
CA GLU A 80 15.43 14.77 -10.17
C GLU A 80 16.47 14.47 -9.08
N GLN A 81 16.10 14.59 -7.82
CA GLN A 81 16.96 14.28 -6.66
C GLN A 81 17.37 12.81 -6.65
N LEU A 82 16.45 11.88 -6.95
CA LEU A 82 16.76 10.46 -7.03
C LEU A 82 17.73 10.18 -8.18
N ASP A 83 17.52 10.79 -9.34
CA ASP A 83 18.45 10.69 -10.47
C ASP A 83 19.85 11.22 -10.12
N GLN A 84 19.93 12.32 -9.38
CA GLN A 84 21.22 12.87 -8.89
C GLN A 84 21.88 11.92 -7.89
N ALA A 85 21.11 11.39 -6.93
CA ALA A 85 21.59 10.43 -5.96
C ALA A 85 22.15 9.16 -6.64
N VAL A 86 21.43 8.61 -7.62
CA VAL A 86 21.89 7.43 -8.40
C VAL A 86 23.16 7.73 -9.21
N LYS A 87 23.31 8.96 -9.73
CA LYS A 87 24.52 9.38 -10.45
C LYS A 87 25.73 9.51 -9.54
N SER A 88 25.56 9.94 -8.30
CA SER A 88 26.65 10.07 -7.32
C SER A 88 27.19 8.72 -6.82
N ALA A 89 26.53 7.61 -7.18
CA ALA A 89 26.91 6.25 -6.82
C ALA A 89 27.20 6.06 -5.31
N PRO A 90 26.26 6.36 -4.42
CA PRO A 90 26.44 6.21 -2.98
C PRO A 90 26.50 4.74 -2.58
N ASP A 91 26.98 4.45 -1.37
CA ASP A 91 26.96 3.11 -0.78
C ASP A 91 25.53 2.62 -0.47
N ALA A 92 24.59 3.55 -0.26
CA ALA A 92 23.16 3.28 -0.14
C ALA A 92 22.32 4.53 -0.43
N ILE A 93 21.05 4.28 -0.81
CA ILE A 93 20.01 5.30 -0.88
C ILE A 93 18.97 4.99 0.20
N VAL A 94 18.60 6.00 0.99
CA VAL A 94 17.46 5.98 1.92
C VAL A 94 16.40 6.90 1.34
N LEU A 95 15.18 6.39 1.17
CA LEU A 95 14.14 7.08 0.41
C LEU A 95 12.81 7.06 1.18
N GLN A 96 12.24 8.25 1.40
CA GLN A 96 10.84 8.44 1.78
C GLN A 96 10.06 8.90 0.55
N PRO A 97 9.31 8.01 -0.12
CA PRO A 97 8.64 8.36 -1.36
C PRO A 97 7.46 9.32 -1.15
N ALA A 98 7.36 10.34 -1.99
CA ALA A 98 6.18 11.20 -2.06
C ALA A 98 5.05 10.60 -2.93
N ASP A 99 5.37 9.56 -3.70
CA ASP A 99 4.45 8.82 -4.55
C ASP A 99 5.00 7.40 -4.80
N ILE A 100 4.13 6.39 -4.80
CA ILE A 100 4.54 4.99 -4.92
C ILE A 100 4.97 4.58 -6.33
N THR A 101 4.72 5.38 -7.35
CA THR A 101 4.90 5.01 -8.77
C THR A 101 5.98 5.78 -9.49
N ILE A 102 6.01 7.11 -9.33
CA ILE A 102 6.87 8.00 -10.13
C ILE A 102 8.36 7.76 -9.91
N LEU A 103 8.73 7.21 -8.75
CA LEU A 103 10.12 6.91 -8.38
C LEU A 103 10.59 5.52 -8.83
N SER A 104 9.67 4.69 -9.37
CA SER A 104 9.98 3.31 -9.77
C SER A 104 11.18 3.22 -10.71
N ARG A 105 11.28 4.12 -11.69
CA ARG A 105 12.38 4.15 -12.65
C ARG A 105 13.70 4.46 -11.98
N GLY A 106 13.75 5.50 -11.15
CA GLY A 106 14.99 5.88 -10.43
C GLY A 106 15.47 4.77 -9.50
N VAL A 107 14.56 4.08 -8.79
CA VAL A 107 14.92 2.92 -7.96
C VAL A 107 15.40 1.74 -8.82
N GLN A 108 14.79 1.48 -9.99
CA GLN A 108 15.30 0.48 -10.94
C GLN A 108 16.70 0.84 -11.46
N ASP A 109 16.98 2.13 -11.69
CA ASP A 109 18.31 2.61 -12.10
C ASP A 109 19.35 2.38 -10.99
N ALA A 110 19.00 2.62 -9.73
CA ALA A 110 19.82 2.26 -8.59
C ALA A 110 20.07 0.74 -8.52
N ASN A 111 19.01 -0.07 -8.73
CA ASN A 111 19.13 -1.53 -8.75
C ASN A 111 20.07 -2.03 -9.85
N ARG A 112 20.05 -1.43 -11.05
CA ARG A 112 20.97 -1.79 -12.15
C ARG A 112 22.44 -1.49 -11.81
N LYS A 113 22.67 -0.49 -10.96
CA LYS A 113 24.00 -0.14 -10.44
C LYS A 113 24.39 -0.87 -9.17
N ASN A 114 23.54 -1.83 -8.70
CA ASN A 114 23.71 -2.54 -7.43
C ASN A 114 23.76 -1.62 -6.21
N ILE A 115 23.14 -0.44 -6.27
CA ILE A 115 23.01 0.45 -5.11
C ILE A 115 21.83 -0.05 -4.26
N PRO A 116 22.04 -0.42 -2.99
CA PRO A 116 20.97 -0.80 -2.09
C PRO A 116 20.05 0.38 -1.79
N VAL A 117 18.73 0.14 -1.83
CA VAL A 117 17.71 1.16 -1.58
C VAL A 117 16.87 0.75 -0.38
N PHE A 118 16.98 1.52 0.69
CA PHE A 118 16.16 1.40 1.90
C PHE A 118 15.00 2.38 1.77
N VAL A 119 13.78 1.87 1.85
CA VAL A 119 12.58 2.68 1.69
C VAL A 119 11.81 2.66 3.01
N TYR A 120 11.31 3.78 3.45
CA TYR A 120 10.55 3.86 4.69
C TYR A 120 9.27 4.68 4.53
N ASP A 121 8.34 4.49 5.48
CA ASP A 121 7.01 5.09 5.53
C ASP A 121 6.11 4.63 4.36
N GLN A 122 6.49 4.92 3.13
CA GLN A 122 5.82 4.52 1.88
C GLN A 122 6.72 3.57 1.09
N TYR A 123 6.16 2.65 0.31
CA TYR A 123 6.97 1.83 -0.59
C TYR A 123 7.01 2.37 -2.03
N VAL A 124 7.84 1.77 -2.86
CA VAL A 124 7.90 2.05 -4.30
C VAL A 124 7.51 0.78 -5.06
N VAL A 125 6.51 0.89 -5.93
CA VAL A 125 6.05 -0.24 -6.75
C VAL A 125 7.01 -0.54 -7.91
N ASN A 126 6.94 -1.76 -8.44
CA ASN A 126 7.67 -2.19 -9.63
C ASN A 126 9.20 -2.01 -9.56
N ALA A 127 9.77 -1.92 -8.36
CA ALA A 127 11.21 -1.80 -8.11
C ALA A 127 11.64 -2.69 -6.94
N LYS A 128 12.93 -3.03 -6.86
CA LYS A 128 13.47 -3.82 -5.74
C LYS A 128 13.94 -2.89 -4.64
N MET A 129 13.30 -2.99 -3.49
CA MET A 129 13.78 -2.38 -2.24
C MET A 129 14.68 -3.37 -1.52
N THR A 130 15.79 -2.92 -0.93
CA THR A 130 16.66 -3.73 -0.08
C THR A 130 15.94 -4.06 1.22
N SER A 131 15.28 -3.06 1.80
CA SER A 131 14.36 -3.21 2.91
C SER A 131 13.30 -2.11 2.84
N TYR A 132 12.08 -2.43 3.29
CA TYR A 132 10.98 -1.50 3.49
C TYR A 132 10.60 -1.48 4.96
N ILE A 133 10.65 -0.31 5.57
CA ILE A 133 10.34 -0.10 6.99
C ILE A 133 9.10 0.80 7.07
N SER A 134 8.04 0.35 7.73
CA SER A 134 6.81 1.11 7.87
C SER A 134 6.11 0.83 9.19
N SER A 135 5.07 1.58 9.49
CA SER A 135 4.12 1.23 10.53
C SER A 135 3.10 0.21 10.02
N ASP A 136 2.44 -0.51 10.93
CA ASP A 136 1.28 -1.32 10.58
C ASP A 136 0.07 -0.40 10.31
N ASN A 137 0.06 0.18 9.11
CA ASN A 137 -0.93 1.17 8.72
C ASN A 137 -2.35 0.59 8.60
N TYR A 138 -2.46 -0.69 8.20
CA TYR A 138 -3.76 -1.35 8.16
C TYR A 138 -4.33 -1.51 9.57
N GLN A 139 -3.51 -1.96 10.54
CA GLN A 139 -3.93 -2.07 11.94
C GLN A 139 -4.29 -0.70 12.53
N ALA A 140 -3.56 0.36 12.19
CA ALA A 140 -3.90 1.73 12.61
C ALA A 140 -5.32 2.13 12.17
N GLY A 141 -5.65 1.91 10.90
CA GLY A 141 -7.01 2.14 10.40
C GLY A 141 -8.03 1.23 11.06
N TRP A 142 -7.70 -0.04 11.23
CA TRP A 142 -8.55 -1.03 11.88
C TRP A 142 -8.90 -0.64 13.33
N ASP A 143 -7.93 -0.21 14.11
CA ASP A 143 -8.14 0.25 15.49
C ASP A 143 -9.06 1.46 15.53
N ASN A 144 -8.88 2.41 14.64
CA ASN A 144 -9.75 3.57 14.47
C ASN A 144 -11.20 3.14 14.17
N GLY A 145 -11.39 2.22 13.23
CA GLY A 145 -12.71 1.73 12.86
C GLY A 145 -13.42 0.99 14.01
N LEU A 146 -12.69 0.14 14.76
CA LEU A 146 -13.22 -0.55 15.93
C LEU A 146 -13.64 0.44 17.04
N TYR A 147 -12.79 1.45 17.29
CA TYR A 147 -13.10 2.44 18.32
C TYR A 147 -14.29 3.33 17.92
N ILE A 148 -14.33 3.78 16.66
CA ILE A 148 -15.49 4.53 16.14
C ILE A 148 -16.78 3.72 16.24
N ASP A 149 -16.75 2.41 15.93
CA ASP A 149 -17.92 1.56 16.10
C ASP A 149 -18.46 1.59 17.54
N SER A 150 -17.56 1.58 18.52
CA SER A 150 -17.93 1.60 19.95
C SER A 150 -18.52 2.93 20.44
N GLN A 151 -18.35 4.01 19.70
CA GLN A 151 -18.84 5.34 20.08
C GLN A 151 -20.33 5.56 19.76
N PHE A 152 -20.96 4.62 19.06
CA PHE A 152 -22.35 4.77 18.61
C PHE A 152 -23.19 3.52 18.92
N PRO A 153 -24.50 3.69 19.16
CA PRO A 153 -25.41 2.55 19.30
C PRO A 153 -25.35 1.61 18.08
N PRO A 154 -25.47 0.28 18.26
CA PRO A 154 -25.34 -0.69 17.16
C PRO A 154 -26.26 -0.46 15.97
N GLU A 155 -27.49 0.02 16.21
CA GLU A 155 -28.50 0.29 15.19
C GLU A 155 -28.27 1.58 14.39
N LYS A 156 -27.39 2.46 14.87
CA LYS A 156 -27.09 3.73 14.20
C LYS A 156 -26.40 3.50 12.87
N VAL A 157 -27.00 3.99 11.79
CA VAL A 157 -26.33 4.09 10.50
C VAL A 157 -25.41 5.29 10.52
N LEU A 158 -24.09 5.08 10.39
CA LEU A 158 -23.10 6.15 10.45
C LEU A 158 -23.02 6.90 9.12
N ARG A 159 -23.06 8.22 9.17
CA ARG A 159 -22.82 9.12 8.04
C ARG A 159 -21.35 9.58 8.09
N ILE A 160 -20.54 9.06 7.18
CA ILE A 160 -19.09 9.18 7.23
C ILE A 160 -18.60 10.06 6.07
N VAL A 161 -17.61 10.90 6.34
CA VAL A 161 -16.83 11.62 5.32
C VAL A 161 -15.35 11.33 5.57
N PRO A 162 -14.71 10.51 4.73
CA PRO A 162 -13.26 10.31 4.76
C PRO A 162 -12.51 11.45 4.07
N PHE A 163 -11.33 11.77 4.62
CA PHE A 163 -10.33 12.60 4.00
C PHE A 163 -9.14 11.70 3.65
N GLU A 164 -8.93 11.48 2.36
CA GLU A 164 -8.11 10.40 1.82
C GLU A 164 -6.94 10.93 0.97
N TYR A 165 -5.96 10.06 0.68
CA TYR A 165 -4.87 10.36 -0.24
C TYR A 165 -4.33 9.06 -0.82
N PHE A 166 -4.66 8.74 -2.07
CA PHE A 166 -4.40 7.42 -2.64
C PHE A 166 -3.08 7.28 -3.41
N ARG A 167 -2.21 8.28 -3.34
CA ARG A 167 -0.89 8.26 -4.01
C ARG A 167 0.19 7.54 -3.23
N VAL A 168 -0.04 7.27 -1.95
CA VAL A 168 0.91 6.61 -1.05
C VAL A 168 0.26 5.44 -0.31
N SER A 169 1.07 4.43 -0.03
CA SER A 169 0.58 3.15 0.48
C SER A 169 -0.02 3.25 1.88
N ALA A 170 0.64 3.96 2.78
CA ALA A 170 0.22 4.03 4.18
C ALA A 170 -1.21 4.57 4.33
N THR A 171 -1.54 5.66 3.62
CA THR A 171 -2.86 6.28 3.70
C THR A 171 -3.96 5.41 3.11
N VAL A 172 -3.66 4.63 2.07
CA VAL A 172 -4.60 3.64 1.50
C VAL A 172 -4.87 2.53 2.50
N GLU A 173 -3.83 1.99 3.12
CA GLU A 173 -3.96 0.89 4.10
C GLU A 173 -4.73 1.31 5.34
N ARG A 174 -4.53 2.54 5.83
CA ARG A 174 -5.31 3.13 6.94
C ARG A 174 -6.80 3.19 6.59
N MET A 175 -7.12 3.66 5.38
CA MET A 175 -8.50 3.76 4.90
C MET A 175 -9.15 2.37 4.77
N ASP A 176 -8.41 1.40 4.22
CA ASP A 176 -8.88 0.03 4.08
C ASP A 176 -9.17 -0.60 5.45
N GLY A 177 -8.25 -0.49 6.40
CA GLY A 177 -8.41 -0.99 7.76
C GLY A 177 -9.62 -0.40 8.47
N PHE A 178 -9.83 0.92 8.37
CA PHE A 178 -10.96 1.61 8.98
C PHE A 178 -12.33 1.05 8.53
N PHE A 179 -12.52 0.94 7.22
CA PHE A 179 -13.79 0.44 6.70
C PHE A 179 -13.96 -1.07 6.90
N ASP A 180 -12.87 -1.84 6.88
CA ASP A 180 -12.91 -3.28 7.16
C ASP A 180 -13.28 -3.56 8.62
N ALA A 181 -12.80 -2.76 9.56
CA ALA A 181 -13.17 -2.85 10.96
C ALA A 181 -14.68 -2.60 11.16
N LEU A 182 -15.24 -1.56 10.56
CA LEU A 182 -16.68 -1.29 10.61
C LEU A 182 -17.48 -2.47 10.03
N ARG A 183 -17.07 -3.02 8.88
CA ARG A 183 -17.71 -4.21 8.28
C ARG A 183 -17.62 -5.43 9.17
N SER A 184 -16.49 -5.66 9.84
CA SER A 184 -16.31 -6.79 10.76
C SER A 184 -17.29 -6.77 11.95
N ARG A 185 -17.76 -5.57 12.29
CA ARG A 185 -18.78 -5.34 13.34
C ARG A 185 -20.19 -5.32 12.80
N ASN A 186 -20.40 -5.59 11.50
CA ASN A 186 -21.68 -5.43 10.79
C ASN A 186 -22.25 -4.01 10.90
N ARG A 187 -21.40 -3.00 11.09
CA ARG A 187 -21.80 -1.61 11.21
C ARG A 187 -22.37 -1.11 9.88
N LYS A 188 -23.58 -0.60 9.90
CA LYS A 188 -24.17 0.10 8.76
C LYS A 188 -23.60 1.51 8.67
N PHE A 189 -23.17 1.91 7.48
CA PHE A 189 -22.68 3.25 7.23
C PHE A 189 -23.00 3.72 5.81
N THR A 190 -22.94 5.01 5.60
CA THR A 190 -23.04 5.67 4.29
C THR A 190 -21.91 6.67 4.17
N VAL A 191 -21.11 6.58 3.12
CA VAL A 191 -20.11 7.59 2.77
C VAL A 191 -20.80 8.68 1.97
N LEU A 192 -20.91 9.89 2.56
CA LEU A 192 -21.63 11.01 1.96
C LEU A 192 -20.82 11.76 0.91
N GLY A 193 -19.53 11.55 0.89
CA GLY A 193 -18.54 12.13 -0.01
C GLY A 193 -17.15 11.94 0.58
N HIS A 194 -16.15 12.24 -0.20
CA HIS A 194 -14.74 12.15 0.22
C HIS A 194 -13.97 13.36 -0.30
N PHE A 195 -12.87 13.69 0.35
CA PHE A 195 -11.98 14.79 -0.01
C PHE A 195 -10.53 14.34 0.05
N GLU A 196 -9.68 14.93 -0.77
CA GLU A 196 -8.25 14.64 -0.76
C GLU A 196 -7.53 15.57 0.21
N ALA A 197 -6.80 15.00 1.19
CA ALA A 197 -5.98 15.74 2.16
C ALA A 197 -4.89 14.86 2.75
N VAL A 198 -3.65 15.37 2.79
CA VAL A 198 -2.50 14.71 3.47
C VAL A 198 -1.56 15.76 4.09
N GLU A 199 -1.53 16.95 3.56
CA GLU A 199 -0.70 18.09 3.96
C GLU A 199 -1.57 19.25 4.45
N PRO A 200 -1.04 20.20 5.23
CA PRO A 200 -1.84 21.28 5.80
C PRO A 200 -2.59 22.11 4.76
N VAL A 201 -1.96 22.43 3.62
CA VAL A 201 -2.59 23.23 2.55
C VAL A 201 -3.76 22.47 1.92
N GLY A 202 -3.57 21.17 1.60
CA GLY A 202 -4.63 20.30 1.11
C GLY A 202 -5.75 20.15 2.13
N GLY A 203 -5.41 19.99 3.41
CA GLY A 203 -6.36 19.89 4.51
C GLY A 203 -7.23 21.13 4.65
N LEU A 204 -6.67 22.33 4.55
CA LEU A 204 -7.44 23.58 4.58
C LEU A 204 -8.43 23.68 3.42
N LYS A 205 -7.98 23.36 2.19
CA LYS A 205 -8.83 23.33 1.01
C LYS A 205 -9.97 22.33 1.18
N ALA A 206 -9.67 21.12 1.61
CA ALA A 206 -10.65 20.07 1.84
C ALA A 206 -11.68 20.44 2.91
N ALA A 207 -11.26 21.10 4.00
CA ALA A 207 -12.17 21.60 5.02
C ALA A 207 -13.13 22.68 4.48
N GLN A 208 -12.63 23.59 3.65
CA GLN A 208 -13.46 24.62 3.00
C GLN A 208 -14.47 24.00 2.03
N GLU A 209 -14.09 22.98 1.28
CA GLU A 209 -15.01 22.24 0.39
C GLU A 209 -16.05 21.45 1.19
N TYR A 210 -15.67 20.83 2.30
CA TYR A 210 -16.59 20.18 3.22
C TYR A 210 -17.64 21.17 3.74
N LEU A 211 -17.25 22.37 4.21
CA LEU A 211 -18.16 23.37 4.74
C LEU A 211 -19.19 23.89 3.70
N LYS A 212 -18.81 23.94 2.42
CA LYS A 212 -19.74 24.27 1.33
C LYS A 212 -20.80 23.18 1.12
N LYS A 213 -20.42 21.91 1.35
CA LYS A 213 -21.25 20.74 1.02
C LYS A 213 -22.10 20.25 2.18
N PHE A 214 -21.62 20.33 3.42
CA PHE A 214 -22.22 19.69 4.58
C PHE A 214 -22.61 20.68 5.66
N LYS A 215 -23.90 20.67 6.04
CA LYS A 215 -24.42 21.46 7.15
C LYS A 215 -24.07 20.79 8.49
N ARG A 216 -24.04 21.59 9.57
CA ARG A 216 -23.84 21.08 10.94
C ARG A 216 -24.85 19.95 11.25
N GLY A 217 -24.37 18.84 11.80
CA GLY A 217 -25.18 17.68 12.16
C GLY A 217 -25.60 16.76 10.99
N SER A 218 -25.19 17.04 9.75
CA SER A 218 -25.44 16.16 8.61
C SER A 218 -24.44 14.99 8.49
N VAL A 219 -23.29 15.07 9.15
CA VAL A 219 -22.23 14.08 9.20
C VAL A 219 -22.05 13.63 10.65
N ASP A 220 -21.81 12.34 10.88
CA ASP A 220 -21.55 11.78 12.22
C ASP A 220 -20.06 11.62 12.47
N VAL A 221 -19.31 11.12 11.47
CA VAL A 221 -17.90 10.78 11.59
C VAL A 221 -17.09 11.38 10.44
N ILE A 222 -15.93 11.94 10.78
CA ILE A 222 -14.87 12.20 9.82
C ILE A 222 -13.67 11.31 10.15
N PHE A 223 -13.04 10.75 9.13
CA PHE A 223 -11.79 10.02 9.24
C PHE A 223 -10.73 10.69 8.37
N THR A 224 -9.67 11.17 9.01
CA THR A 224 -8.50 11.70 8.30
C THR A 224 -7.40 10.64 8.26
N ASN A 225 -6.80 10.47 7.09
CA ASN A 225 -5.78 9.44 6.90
C ASN A 225 -4.47 9.72 7.64
N ASN A 226 -4.25 10.98 8.08
CA ASN A 226 -3.11 11.40 8.88
C ASN A 226 -3.38 12.72 9.62
N ASP A 227 -2.53 13.07 10.57
CA ASP A 227 -2.59 14.32 11.30
C ASP A 227 -2.11 15.53 10.47
N GLY A 228 -1.22 15.31 9.49
CA GLY A 228 -0.68 16.38 8.65
C GLY A 228 -1.75 17.22 7.98
N GLY A 229 -2.73 16.58 7.34
CA GLY A 229 -3.94 17.23 6.81
C GLY A 229 -5.04 17.37 7.86
N GLY A 230 -5.14 16.39 8.78
CA GLY A 230 -6.25 16.27 9.74
C GLY A 230 -6.35 17.40 10.75
N LEU A 231 -5.24 17.88 11.28
CA LEU A 231 -5.22 18.93 12.30
C LEU A 231 -5.87 20.23 11.84
N ILE A 232 -5.57 20.67 10.62
CA ILE A 232 -6.17 21.90 10.07
C ILE A 232 -7.64 21.69 9.73
N ILE A 233 -8.03 20.48 9.31
CA ILE A 233 -9.43 20.11 9.08
C ILE A 233 -10.20 20.21 10.39
N VAL A 234 -9.74 19.55 11.44
CA VAL A 234 -10.39 19.56 12.77
C VAL A 234 -10.50 21.00 13.31
N LYS A 235 -9.41 21.76 13.24
CA LYS A 235 -9.42 23.16 13.68
C LYS A 235 -10.47 23.98 12.92
N THR A 236 -10.47 23.91 11.59
CA THR A 236 -11.39 24.68 10.75
C THR A 236 -12.85 24.32 11.03
N LEU A 237 -13.17 23.01 11.09
CA LEU A 237 -14.52 22.55 11.34
C LEU A 237 -15.00 22.87 12.77
N TRP A 238 -14.09 22.79 13.75
CA TRP A 238 -14.38 23.16 15.13
C TRP A 238 -14.72 24.66 15.28
N ASP A 239 -13.91 25.51 14.68
CA ASP A 239 -14.09 26.97 14.70
C ASP A 239 -15.42 27.36 14.01
N GLU A 240 -15.79 26.65 12.95
CA GLU A 240 -17.07 26.79 12.25
C GLU A 240 -18.25 26.08 12.96
N GLY A 241 -18.05 25.59 14.17
CA GLY A 241 -19.12 25.08 15.05
C GLY A 241 -19.59 23.66 14.77
N HIS A 242 -18.86 22.85 14.00
CA HIS A 242 -19.14 21.42 13.78
C HIS A 242 -18.73 20.53 14.97
N LYS A 243 -18.98 20.98 16.20
CA LYS A 243 -18.47 20.41 17.47
C LYS A 243 -19.02 19.03 17.84
N LYS A 244 -20.05 18.54 17.14
CA LYS A 244 -20.66 17.22 17.38
C LYS A 244 -20.10 16.12 16.48
N LEU A 245 -19.18 16.45 15.57
CA LEU A 245 -18.47 15.47 14.75
C LEU A 245 -17.58 14.59 15.63
N VAL A 246 -17.52 13.33 15.31
CA VAL A 246 -16.55 12.39 15.87
C VAL A 246 -15.42 12.20 14.87
N HIS A 247 -14.18 12.39 15.30
CA HIS A 247 -13.02 12.34 14.45
C HIS A 247 -12.07 11.22 14.88
N ALA A 248 -11.60 10.48 13.89
CA ALA A 248 -10.51 9.52 14.01
C ALA A 248 -9.38 9.89 13.06
N THR A 249 -8.12 9.65 13.46
CA THR A 249 -6.92 10.00 12.69
C THR A 249 -5.77 9.05 12.98
N VAL A 250 -4.64 9.27 12.32
CA VAL A 250 -3.41 8.50 12.49
C VAL A 250 -2.23 9.45 12.53
N ASP A 251 -1.22 9.15 13.27
CA ASP A 251 0.17 9.58 13.41
C ASP A 251 0.57 9.79 14.87
N GLY A 252 -0.33 10.26 15.74
CA GLY A 252 -0.04 10.56 17.14
C GLY A 252 0.64 11.90 17.36
N ASP A 253 0.36 12.88 16.51
CA ASP A 253 0.88 14.25 16.66
C ASP A 253 0.50 14.84 18.03
N PRO A 254 1.42 15.49 18.75
CA PRO A 254 1.13 16.10 20.04
C PRO A 254 -0.10 17.02 20.03
N ALA A 255 -0.37 17.74 18.94
CA ALA A 255 -1.55 18.58 18.83
C ALA A 255 -2.85 17.77 18.66
N SER A 256 -2.80 16.62 17.99
CA SER A 256 -3.91 15.67 17.90
C SER A 256 -4.20 15.04 19.27
N ILE A 257 -3.15 14.65 19.99
CA ILE A 257 -3.26 14.12 21.36
C ILE A 257 -3.87 15.17 22.31
N GLU A 258 -3.54 16.44 22.15
CA GLU A 258 -4.15 17.52 22.93
C GLU A 258 -5.64 17.69 22.61
N ASN A 259 -6.08 17.43 21.38
CA ASN A 259 -7.50 17.40 21.05
C ASN A 259 -8.25 16.28 21.80
N ILE A 260 -7.66 15.10 21.97
CA ILE A 260 -8.22 14.00 22.77
C ILE A 260 -8.35 14.42 24.25
N LYS A 261 -7.27 14.97 24.84
CA LYS A 261 -7.26 15.45 26.23
C LYS A 261 -8.35 16.47 26.50
N ASN A 262 -8.52 17.40 25.58
CA ASN A 262 -9.47 18.50 25.68
C ASN A 262 -10.89 18.12 25.22
N LYS A 263 -11.14 16.84 24.94
CA LYS A 263 -12.45 16.31 24.47
C LYS A 263 -13.00 17.12 23.29
N LYS A 264 -12.14 17.49 22.36
CA LYS A 264 -12.54 18.02 21.07
C LYS A 264 -13.08 16.90 20.18
N MET A 265 -13.20 17.12 18.88
CA MET A 265 -13.77 16.15 17.94
C MET A 265 -12.98 14.83 17.88
N THR A 266 -11.65 14.87 18.07
CA THR A 266 -10.78 13.70 17.98
C THR A 266 -10.98 12.79 19.19
N VAL A 267 -11.41 11.56 18.93
CA VAL A 267 -11.67 10.54 19.97
C VAL A 267 -10.63 9.42 19.95
N ILE A 268 -10.01 9.18 18.81
CA ILE A 268 -8.91 8.23 18.65
C ILE A 268 -7.90 8.75 17.64
N ASP A 269 -6.64 8.52 17.95
CA ASP A 269 -5.50 8.72 17.07
C ASP A 269 -4.63 7.45 17.14
N SER A 270 -4.61 6.65 16.08
CA SER A 270 -3.74 5.47 16.03
C SER A 270 -2.31 5.90 15.71
N ALA A 271 -1.57 6.18 16.77
CA ALA A 271 -0.24 6.76 16.70
C ALA A 271 0.77 5.85 15.99
N GLN A 272 1.54 6.42 15.08
CA GLN A 272 2.81 5.89 14.63
C GLN A 272 3.91 6.28 15.63
N PHE A 273 4.95 5.45 15.73
CA PHE A 273 6.17 5.82 16.43
C PHE A 273 7.16 6.44 15.42
N CYS A 274 6.87 7.65 14.97
CA CYS A 274 7.58 8.32 13.89
C CYS A 274 9.10 8.37 14.12
N GLY A 275 9.55 8.76 15.32
CA GLY A 275 10.97 8.76 15.64
C GLY A 275 11.60 7.36 15.57
N GLU A 276 10.88 6.33 16.03
CA GLU A 276 11.38 4.96 15.97
C GLU A 276 11.42 4.41 14.54
N LEU A 277 10.48 4.80 13.68
CA LEU A 277 10.48 4.44 12.28
C LEU A 277 11.76 4.96 11.58
N GLY A 278 12.13 6.20 11.87
CA GLY A 278 13.41 6.77 11.40
C GLY A 278 14.62 6.02 11.97
N ARG A 279 14.68 5.82 13.30
CA ARG A 279 15.77 5.07 13.96
C ARG A 279 15.92 3.66 13.41
N GLU A 280 14.80 2.95 13.22
CA GLU A 280 14.83 1.59 12.71
C GLU A 280 15.31 1.52 11.26
N THR A 281 14.99 2.52 10.44
CA THR A 281 15.52 2.64 9.09
C THR A 281 17.04 2.79 9.11
N ALA A 282 17.58 3.64 10.00
CA ALA A 282 19.02 3.79 10.19
C ALA A 282 19.68 2.48 10.65
N ARG A 283 19.11 1.81 11.67
CA ARG A 283 19.65 0.53 12.19
C ARG A 283 19.64 -0.57 11.13
N THR A 284 18.57 -0.68 10.36
CA THR A 284 18.45 -1.65 9.27
C THR A 284 19.54 -1.43 8.21
N MET A 285 19.77 -0.17 7.81
CA MET A 285 20.83 0.18 6.88
C MET A 285 22.22 -0.13 7.45
N MET A 286 22.49 0.25 8.71
CA MET A 286 23.78 -0.03 9.37
C MET A 286 24.03 -1.53 9.51
N HIS A 287 22.99 -2.30 9.87
CA HIS A 287 23.08 -3.76 9.92
C HIS A 287 23.40 -4.36 8.55
N PHE A 288 22.82 -3.82 7.48
CA PHE A 288 23.15 -4.25 6.10
C PHE A 288 24.62 -3.99 5.78
N PHE A 289 25.20 -2.86 6.16
CA PHE A 289 26.63 -2.58 5.93
C PHE A 289 27.54 -3.56 6.66
N GLN A 290 27.09 -4.11 7.78
CA GLN A 290 27.83 -5.09 8.59
C GLN A 290 27.65 -6.53 8.09
N SER A 291 26.44 -6.93 7.74
CA SER A 291 26.07 -8.35 7.49
C SER A 291 25.80 -8.66 6.01
N GLY A 292 25.57 -7.65 5.17
CA GLY A 292 25.10 -7.81 3.78
C GLY A 292 23.66 -8.32 3.63
N LYS A 293 22.93 -8.51 4.75
CA LYS A 293 21.56 -9.05 4.74
C LYS A 293 20.67 -8.30 5.73
N VAL A 294 19.42 -8.10 5.34
CA VAL A 294 18.37 -7.52 6.18
C VAL A 294 17.02 -8.16 5.85
N GLU A 295 16.07 -8.02 6.74
CA GLU A 295 14.68 -8.36 6.45
C GLU A 295 14.14 -7.47 5.33
N PRO A 296 13.45 -8.04 4.32
CA PRO A 296 12.92 -7.26 3.20
C PRO A 296 11.81 -6.30 3.60
N VAL A 297 11.05 -6.64 4.64
CA VAL A 297 9.95 -5.82 5.17
C VAL A 297 9.95 -5.86 6.69
N LYS A 298 9.80 -4.70 7.32
CA LYS A 298 9.68 -4.58 8.77
C LYS A 298 8.57 -3.60 9.13
N PHE A 299 7.59 -4.09 9.91
CA PHE A 299 6.51 -3.25 10.43
C PHE A 299 6.72 -2.91 11.90
N ILE A 300 6.55 -1.63 12.20
CA ILE A 300 6.54 -1.10 13.57
C ILE A 300 5.08 -1.06 14.02
N PRO A 301 4.72 -1.66 15.17
CA PRO A 301 3.36 -1.62 15.66
C PRO A 301 2.90 -0.19 15.93
N THR A 302 1.62 0.07 15.75
CA THR A 302 0.96 1.33 16.10
C THR A 302 0.36 1.27 17.49
N PHE A 303 -0.06 2.41 18.04
CA PHE A 303 -0.65 2.50 19.37
C PHE A 303 -1.96 3.29 19.31
N PRO A 304 -3.12 2.69 19.65
CA PRO A 304 -4.40 3.40 19.63
C PRO A 304 -4.51 4.36 20.82
N VAL A 305 -4.31 5.65 20.60
CA VAL A 305 -4.44 6.69 21.62
C VAL A 305 -5.89 7.13 21.71
N THR A 306 -6.50 6.86 22.85
CA THR A 306 -7.85 7.27 23.25
C THR A 306 -7.78 7.95 24.61
N SER A 307 -8.91 8.44 25.13
CA SER A 307 -8.97 8.99 26.50
C SER A 307 -8.51 7.98 27.56
N GLU A 308 -8.76 6.68 27.33
CA GLU A 308 -8.43 5.60 28.26
C GLU A 308 -6.96 5.17 28.18
N SER A 309 -6.41 5.11 26.97
CA SER A 309 -5.05 4.62 26.70
C SER A 309 -3.97 5.70 26.76
N LEU A 310 -4.36 6.95 26.78
CA LEU A 310 -3.47 8.12 26.73
C LEU A 310 -2.33 8.09 27.76
N LYS A 311 -2.61 7.59 28.98
CA LYS A 311 -1.63 7.48 30.06
C LYS A 311 -0.47 6.51 29.75
N ASP A 312 -0.68 5.58 28.85
CA ASP A 312 0.28 4.54 28.46
C ASP A 312 1.00 4.90 27.14
N TYR A 313 0.61 5.99 26.49
CA TYR A 313 1.21 6.44 25.23
C TYR A 313 2.56 7.15 25.50
N PRO A 314 3.68 6.64 24.98
CA PRO A 314 5.01 7.21 25.25
C PRO A 314 5.36 8.40 24.34
N GLY A 315 4.43 8.83 23.48
CA GLY A 315 4.68 9.86 22.45
C GLY A 315 5.26 9.29 21.15
N TRP A 316 5.08 10.00 20.06
CA TRP A 316 5.51 9.55 18.73
C TRP A 316 7.03 9.48 18.52
N MET A 317 7.82 10.16 19.37
CA MET A 317 9.28 9.99 19.44
C MET A 317 9.69 8.83 20.36
N GLY A 318 8.73 8.22 21.07
CA GLY A 318 8.96 7.11 21.98
C GLY A 318 9.22 5.79 21.28
N ARG A 319 9.38 4.74 22.08
CA ARG A 319 9.50 3.36 21.57
C ARG A 319 8.14 2.67 21.59
N PRO A 320 7.88 1.75 20.63
CA PRO A 320 6.67 0.96 20.62
C PRO A 320 6.40 0.24 21.92
N THR A 321 5.13 0.15 22.28
CA THR A 321 4.64 -0.56 23.46
C THR A 321 3.39 -1.37 23.10
N GLU A 322 3.27 -2.57 23.63
CA GLU A 322 2.10 -3.46 23.45
C GLU A 322 1.13 -3.40 24.63
N LYS A 323 1.25 -2.41 25.51
CA LYS A 323 0.36 -2.28 26.69
C LYS A 323 -1.11 -2.15 26.34
N VAL A 324 -1.41 -1.58 25.19
CA VAL A 324 -2.79 -1.47 24.66
C VAL A 324 -2.80 -1.99 23.24
N ARG A 325 -3.65 -2.99 22.99
CA ARG A 325 -3.83 -3.59 21.66
C ARG A 325 -5.30 -3.93 21.46
N PHE A 326 -5.83 -3.55 20.31
CA PHE A 326 -7.15 -3.99 19.88
C PHE A 326 -7.05 -5.32 19.10
N GLN A 327 -8.18 -6.01 18.95
CA GLN A 327 -8.25 -7.24 18.19
C GLN A 327 -7.86 -6.98 16.73
N SER A 328 -6.93 -7.76 16.19
CA SER A 328 -6.54 -7.65 14.78
C SER A 328 -7.49 -8.39 13.84
N LEU A 329 -7.43 -8.08 12.54
CA LEU A 329 -8.11 -8.88 11.53
C LEU A 329 -7.69 -10.35 11.58
N ARG A 330 -6.40 -10.63 11.79
CA ARG A 330 -5.88 -12.00 11.94
C ARG A 330 -6.55 -12.75 13.10
N ASP A 331 -6.71 -12.10 14.26
CA ASP A 331 -7.39 -12.71 15.42
C ASP A 331 -8.85 -13.03 15.09
N LEU A 332 -9.52 -12.13 14.36
CA LEU A 332 -10.89 -12.33 13.89
C LEU A 332 -10.96 -13.54 12.95
N LEU A 333 -10.11 -13.61 11.94
CA LEU A 333 -10.08 -14.72 10.97
C LEU A 333 -9.81 -16.08 11.64
N ILE A 334 -8.91 -16.12 12.62
CA ILE A 334 -8.64 -17.33 13.41
C ILE A 334 -9.90 -17.76 14.18
N LYS A 335 -10.61 -16.81 14.79
CA LYS A 335 -11.88 -17.09 15.50
C LYS A 335 -12.95 -17.62 14.53
N GLU A 336 -13.11 -17.01 13.39
CA GLU A 336 -14.10 -17.40 12.38
C GLU A 336 -13.81 -18.75 11.75
N ALA A 337 -12.55 -19.07 11.46
CA ALA A 337 -12.15 -20.39 10.96
C ALA A 337 -12.44 -21.54 11.93
N LYS A 338 -12.53 -21.26 13.24
CA LYS A 338 -12.96 -22.24 14.25
C LYS A 338 -14.46 -22.54 14.16
N VAL A 339 -15.26 -21.59 13.68
CA VAL A 339 -16.72 -21.71 13.53
C VAL A 339 -17.10 -22.35 12.20
N GLY A 340 -16.44 -21.96 11.11
CA GLY A 340 -16.70 -22.42 9.75
C GLY A 340 -15.68 -23.43 9.24
N LYS A 341 -15.75 -24.69 9.72
CA LYS A 341 -14.91 -25.75 9.16
C LYS A 341 -15.41 -26.15 7.77
N LEU A 342 -14.65 -25.80 6.74
CA LEU A 342 -14.89 -26.30 5.39
C LEU A 342 -14.83 -27.84 5.36
N LYS A 343 -15.87 -28.47 4.86
CA LYS A 343 -15.92 -29.95 4.70
C LYS A 343 -14.99 -30.38 3.57
N ARG A 344 -14.36 -31.54 3.71
CA ARG A 344 -13.60 -32.17 2.61
C ARG A 344 -14.48 -32.30 1.36
N GLY A 345 -13.97 -31.90 0.22
CA GLY A 345 -14.70 -31.94 -1.05
C GLY A 345 -15.69 -30.79 -1.26
N ALA A 346 -15.77 -29.82 -0.32
CA ALA A 346 -16.61 -28.64 -0.51
C ALA A 346 -16.25 -27.89 -1.79
N VAL A 347 -17.27 -27.46 -2.52
CA VAL A 347 -17.13 -26.66 -3.73
C VAL A 347 -17.29 -25.20 -3.38
N ILE A 348 -16.26 -24.40 -3.65
CA ILE A 348 -16.26 -22.97 -3.39
C ILE A 348 -16.41 -22.24 -4.72
N LYS A 349 -17.52 -21.53 -4.87
CA LYS A 349 -17.79 -20.71 -6.06
C LYS A 349 -17.19 -19.32 -5.90
N VAL A 350 -16.30 -18.96 -6.82
CA VAL A 350 -15.61 -17.66 -6.82
C VAL A 350 -15.94 -16.92 -8.10
N GLY A 351 -16.58 -15.75 -7.96
CA GLY A 351 -16.88 -14.85 -9.08
C GLY A 351 -15.65 -14.02 -9.46
N LEU A 352 -15.29 -14.04 -10.74
CA LEU A 352 -14.21 -13.24 -11.31
C LEU A 352 -14.59 -12.70 -12.70
N THR A 353 -14.02 -11.54 -13.02
CA THR A 353 -14.07 -11.01 -14.39
C THR A 353 -12.85 -11.51 -15.17
N PRO A 354 -13.02 -12.14 -16.35
CA PRO A 354 -11.90 -12.55 -17.18
C PRO A 354 -11.05 -11.34 -17.59
N SER A 355 -9.78 -11.39 -17.25
CA SER A 355 -8.78 -10.39 -17.62
C SER A 355 -7.38 -10.96 -17.41
N CYS A 356 -6.69 -11.34 -18.50
CA CYS A 356 -5.30 -11.80 -18.38
C CYS A 356 -4.38 -10.66 -17.91
N PRO A 357 -3.44 -10.94 -17.00
CA PRO A 357 -2.99 -12.24 -16.50
C PRO A 357 -3.69 -12.75 -15.23
N TYR A 358 -4.72 -12.07 -14.75
CA TYR A 358 -5.45 -12.42 -13.52
C TYR A 358 -6.26 -13.71 -13.69
N LEU A 359 -7.17 -13.69 -14.65
CA LEU A 359 -7.98 -14.83 -15.07
C LEU A 359 -8.06 -14.85 -16.59
N CYS A 360 -7.55 -15.89 -17.22
CA CYS A 360 -7.54 -16.07 -18.65
C CYS A 360 -8.52 -17.19 -19.05
N GLU A 361 -9.40 -16.89 -20.00
CA GLU A 361 -10.27 -17.89 -20.59
C GLU A 361 -9.51 -18.66 -21.68
N MET A 362 -9.45 -19.98 -21.56
CA MET A 362 -8.71 -20.87 -22.46
C MET A 362 -9.64 -21.70 -23.36
N GLY A 363 -10.87 -21.23 -23.58
CA GLY A 363 -11.89 -21.96 -24.31
C GLY A 363 -12.17 -23.33 -23.70
N PRO A 364 -12.18 -24.42 -24.51
CA PRO A 364 -12.44 -25.79 -24.00
C PRO A 364 -11.46 -26.26 -22.94
N ALA A 365 -10.27 -25.67 -22.84
CA ALA A 365 -9.27 -26.00 -21.82
C ALA A 365 -9.56 -25.40 -20.44
N GLY A 366 -10.63 -24.60 -20.30
CA GLY A 366 -11.07 -24.02 -19.03
C GLY A 366 -10.37 -22.71 -18.70
N TRP A 367 -9.81 -22.59 -17.49
CA TRP A 367 -9.24 -21.37 -16.95
C TRP A 367 -7.73 -21.45 -16.75
N SER A 368 -7.08 -20.31 -16.86
CA SER A 368 -5.69 -20.09 -16.46
C SER A 368 -5.58 -18.67 -15.88
N GLY A 369 -4.40 -18.26 -15.45
CA GLY A 369 -4.20 -16.97 -14.82
C GLY A 369 -3.71 -17.14 -13.38
N TYR A 370 -2.95 -16.15 -12.87
CA TYR A 370 -2.29 -16.36 -11.60
C TYR A 370 -3.27 -16.49 -10.42
N LEU A 371 -4.41 -15.81 -10.46
CA LEU A 371 -5.45 -15.96 -9.43
C LEU A 371 -6.07 -17.35 -9.45
N TYR A 372 -6.33 -17.88 -10.65
CA TYR A 372 -6.82 -19.25 -10.80
C TYR A 372 -5.80 -20.26 -10.27
N ASP A 373 -4.54 -20.16 -10.69
CA ASP A 373 -3.47 -21.07 -10.26
C ASP A 373 -3.28 -21.05 -8.73
N ILE A 374 -3.41 -19.88 -8.07
CA ILE A 374 -3.35 -19.76 -6.61
C ILE A 374 -4.54 -20.42 -5.94
N LEU A 375 -5.76 -20.09 -6.38
CA LEU A 375 -7.00 -20.64 -5.82
C LEU A 375 -7.07 -22.15 -5.97
N GLU A 376 -6.73 -22.67 -7.16
CA GLU A 376 -6.69 -24.11 -7.42
C GLU A 376 -5.65 -24.83 -6.55
N SER A 377 -4.44 -24.26 -6.45
CA SER A 377 -3.39 -24.82 -5.59
C SER A 377 -3.81 -24.86 -4.12
N ALA A 378 -4.33 -23.75 -3.59
CA ALA A 378 -4.79 -23.67 -2.21
C ALA A 378 -5.94 -24.65 -1.92
N ALA A 379 -6.90 -24.75 -2.84
CA ALA A 379 -8.02 -25.66 -2.72
C ALA A 379 -7.57 -27.13 -2.74
N LYS A 380 -6.72 -27.51 -3.70
CA LYS A 380 -6.20 -28.87 -3.85
C LYS A 380 -5.44 -29.34 -2.60
N GLU A 381 -4.59 -28.49 -2.03
CA GLU A 381 -3.84 -28.78 -0.81
C GLU A 381 -4.72 -28.99 0.43
N ASN A 382 -5.93 -28.42 0.41
CA ASN A 382 -6.90 -28.51 1.50
C ASN A 382 -8.08 -29.45 1.19
N ASN A 383 -7.99 -30.28 0.14
CA ASN A 383 -9.06 -31.17 -0.30
C ASN A 383 -10.38 -30.44 -0.59
N LEU A 384 -10.32 -29.26 -1.18
CA LEU A 384 -11.44 -28.45 -1.63
C LEU A 384 -11.50 -28.41 -3.15
N LYS A 385 -12.62 -27.94 -3.69
CA LYS A 385 -12.79 -27.64 -5.11
C LYS A 385 -13.12 -26.17 -5.29
N VAL A 386 -12.51 -25.51 -6.26
CA VAL A 386 -12.88 -24.16 -6.68
C VAL A 386 -13.60 -24.21 -8.02
N GLU A 387 -14.75 -23.57 -8.07
CA GLU A 387 -15.53 -23.35 -9.29
C GLU A 387 -15.47 -21.85 -9.62
N ILE A 388 -14.88 -21.51 -10.76
CA ILE A 388 -14.85 -20.14 -11.24
C ILE A 388 -16.16 -19.81 -11.95
N VAL A 389 -16.82 -18.76 -11.49
CA VAL A 389 -18.00 -18.18 -12.13
C VAL A 389 -17.56 -16.92 -12.85
N SER A 390 -17.49 -16.99 -14.17
CA SER A 390 -17.12 -15.84 -15.02
C SER A 390 -18.25 -14.85 -15.08
N LEU A 391 -17.99 -13.61 -14.63
CA LEU A 391 -18.99 -12.55 -14.57
C LEU A 391 -18.38 -11.22 -15.03
N PRO A 392 -19.15 -10.38 -15.73
CA PRO A 392 -18.78 -8.97 -15.91
C PRO A 392 -18.61 -8.27 -14.55
N SER A 393 -17.72 -7.29 -14.49
CA SER A 393 -17.34 -6.60 -13.23
C SER A 393 -18.54 -6.03 -12.47
N GLU A 394 -19.53 -5.49 -13.16
CA GLU A 394 -20.77 -4.93 -12.59
C GLU A 394 -21.73 -5.99 -12.05
N LYS A 395 -21.54 -7.25 -12.41
CA LYS A 395 -22.35 -8.37 -11.93
C LYS A 395 -21.75 -9.10 -10.73
N LEU A 396 -20.50 -8.84 -10.37
CA LEU A 396 -19.81 -9.52 -9.27
C LEU A 396 -20.53 -9.32 -7.93
N LEU A 397 -20.78 -8.07 -7.53
CA LEU A 397 -21.45 -7.78 -6.26
C LEU A 397 -22.93 -8.24 -6.23
N PRO A 398 -23.76 -8.05 -7.27
CA PRO A 398 -25.09 -8.65 -7.32
C PRO A 398 -25.09 -10.17 -7.17
N ALA A 399 -24.13 -10.88 -7.81
CA ALA A 399 -24.02 -12.34 -7.68
C ALA A 399 -23.62 -12.78 -6.27
N LEU A 400 -22.75 -12.01 -5.60
CA LEU A 400 -22.41 -12.24 -4.19
C LEU A 400 -23.62 -12.02 -3.28
N GLN A 401 -24.34 -10.91 -3.45
CA GLN A 401 -25.51 -10.56 -2.66
C GLN A 401 -26.67 -11.57 -2.81
N SER A 402 -26.84 -12.12 -4.02
CA SER A 402 -27.82 -13.18 -4.30
C SER A 402 -27.32 -14.59 -3.94
N GLN A 403 -26.12 -14.72 -3.39
CA GLN A 403 -25.46 -15.99 -3.04
C GLN A 403 -25.29 -16.96 -4.23
N GLN A 404 -25.27 -16.45 -5.44
CA GLN A 404 -24.90 -17.22 -6.64
C GLN A 404 -23.43 -17.67 -6.57
N VAL A 405 -22.60 -16.86 -5.93
CA VAL A 405 -21.19 -17.14 -5.61
C VAL A 405 -20.95 -16.96 -4.11
N HIS A 406 -19.98 -17.67 -3.55
CA HIS A 406 -19.60 -17.54 -2.14
C HIS A 406 -18.63 -16.38 -1.91
N PHE A 407 -17.76 -16.14 -2.89
CA PHE A 407 -16.81 -15.04 -2.90
C PHE A 407 -16.73 -14.38 -4.26
N VAL A 408 -16.28 -13.14 -4.27
CA VAL A 408 -15.80 -12.46 -5.48
C VAL A 408 -14.40 -11.90 -5.25
N ILE A 409 -13.60 -11.79 -6.31
CA ILE A 409 -12.34 -11.06 -6.27
C ILE A 409 -12.53 -9.73 -6.97
N SER A 410 -12.20 -8.65 -6.30
CA SER A 410 -12.42 -7.29 -6.78
C SER A 410 -11.28 -6.37 -6.36
N PRO A 411 -10.96 -5.32 -7.14
CA PRO A 411 -10.17 -4.20 -6.64
C PRO A 411 -10.85 -3.56 -5.43
N ILE A 412 -10.09 -3.28 -4.38
CA ILE A 412 -10.63 -2.78 -3.12
C ILE A 412 -11.35 -1.42 -3.28
N SER A 413 -10.91 -0.58 -4.20
CA SER A 413 -11.56 0.71 -4.50
C SER A 413 -13.03 0.58 -4.87
N LYS A 414 -13.43 -0.53 -5.49
CA LYS A 414 -14.83 -0.79 -5.87
C LYS A 414 -15.71 -1.21 -4.70
N VAL A 415 -15.12 -1.68 -3.61
CA VAL A 415 -15.85 -2.26 -2.48
C VAL A 415 -15.57 -1.52 -1.17
N ARG A 416 -14.58 -0.64 -1.13
CA ARG A 416 -14.12 0.08 0.08
C ARG A 416 -15.26 0.72 0.85
N TYR A 417 -16.18 1.38 0.18
CA TYR A 417 -17.27 2.14 0.80
C TYR A 417 -18.62 1.40 0.85
N THR A 418 -18.62 0.09 0.58
CA THR A 418 -19.83 -0.73 0.63
C THR A 418 -19.96 -1.40 2.00
N PRO A 419 -21.01 -1.12 2.79
CA PRO A 419 -21.14 -1.61 4.17
C PRO A 419 -21.47 -3.10 4.26
N ASP A 420 -22.32 -3.61 3.35
CA ASP A 420 -22.90 -4.97 3.40
C ASP A 420 -22.02 -6.03 2.75
N LEU A 421 -20.72 -5.93 2.95
CA LEU A 421 -19.71 -6.86 2.44
C LEU A 421 -18.79 -7.29 3.56
N ARG A 422 -18.18 -8.45 3.39
CA ARG A 422 -17.11 -8.94 4.23
C ARG A 422 -15.84 -9.01 3.41
N ILE A 423 -14.94 -8.07 3.63
CA ILE A 423 -13.60 -8.14 3.05
C ILE A 423 -12.76 -9.02 3.96
N VAL A 424 -12.23 -10.09 3.41
CA VAL A 424 -11.63 -11.16 4.18
C VAL A 424 -10.38 -11.68 3.50
N GLY A 425 -9.41 -12.03 4.32
CA GLY A 425 -8.24 -12.75 3.90
C GLY A 425 -7.14 -11.88 3.29
N PRO A 426 -6.11 -12.56 2.76
CA PRO A 426 -4.94 -11.87 2.25
C PRO A 426 -5.29 -11.06 1.01
N LYS A 427 -4.56 -9.99 0.80
CA LYS A 427 -4.54 -9.32 -0.50
C LYS A 427 -3.99 -10.31 -1.54
N LEU A 428 -4.77 -10.57 -2.58
CA LEU A 428 -4.47 -11.60 -3.60
C LEU A 428 -3.58 -11.07 -4.73
N GLY A 429 -3.29 -9.78 -4.72
CA GLY A 429 -2.48 -9.12 -5.72
C GLY A 429 -2.65 -7.60 -5.68
N MET A 430 -2.03 -6.96 -6.64
CA MET A 430 -2.09 -5.53 -6.81
C MET A 430 -2.64 -5.22 -8.20
N SER A 431 -3.65 -4.37 -8.27
CA SER A 431 -4.13 -3.73 -9.49
C SER A 431 -3.65 -2.27 -9.45
N LEU A 432 -2.63 -1.96 -10.22
CA LEU A 432 -2.14 -0.60 -10.41
C LEU A 432 -2.65 -0.06 -11.73
N ALA A 433 -2.97 1.21 -11.76
CA ALA A 433 -3.10 1.90 -13.03
C ALA A 433 -1.74 1.96 -13.72
N GLY A 434 -1.76 1.86 -15.04
CA GLY A 434 -0.59 1.95 -15.90
C GLY A 434 -0.89 2.75 -17.16
N ALA A 435 0.16 3.34 -17.70
CA ALA A 435 0.14 4.00 -18.98
C ALA A 435 1.12 3.32 -19.93
N LEU A 436 0.59 2.83 -21.06
CA LEU A 436 1.36 2.29 -22.17
C LEU A 436 1.49 3.37 -23.25
N PHE A 437 2.72 3.67 -23.66
CA PHE A 437 3.04 4.76 -24.59
C PHE A 437 3.49 4.25 -25.95
N THR A 438 3.16 4.99 -26.99
CA THR A 438 3.79 4.80 -28.29
C THR A 438 5.28 5.19 -28.23
N PRO A 439 6.17 4.53 -29.00
CA PRO A 439 7.59 4.88 -29.03
C PRO A 439 7.82 6.37 -29.32
N GLY A 440 8.69 6.99 -28.55
CA GLY A 440 9.07 8.40 -28.66
C GLY A 440 8.23 9.37 -27.82
N VAL A 441 7.14 8.93 -27.20
CA VAL A 441 6.41 9.75 -26.23
C VAL A 441 7.17 9.75 -24.90
N LYS A 442 7.76 10.90 -24.52
CA LYS A 442 8.36 11.09 -23.21
C LYS A 442 7.33 11.76 -22.30
N LEU A 443 6.94 11.08 -21.23
CA LEU A 443 5.94 11.60 -20.32
C LEU A 443 6.29 11.22 -18.89
N GLN A 444 6.23 12.20 -17.98
CA GLN A 444 6.25 11.98 -16.53
C GLN A 444 4.82 12.16 -16.01
N LEU A 445 4.21 11.07 -15.57
CA LEU A 445 2.83 11.05 -15.10
C LEU A 445 2.76 11.42 -13.62
N VAL A 446 2.82 12.71 -13.32
CA VAL A 446 2.70 13.24 -11.94
C VAL A 446 1.28 13.66 -11.59
N ASP A 447 0.50 14.09 -12.58
CA ASP A 447 -0.89 14.52 -12.43
C ASP A 447 -1.68 14.39 -13.75
N SER A 448 -2.95 14.75 -13.73
CA SER A 448 -3.82 14.73 -14.91
C SER A 448 -3.37 15.71 -16.00
N ASP A 449 -2.74 16.84 -15.63
CA ASP A 449 -2.26 17.84 -16.59
C ASP A 449 -1.13 17.28 -17.45
N SER A 450 -0.40 16.28 -16.94
CA SER A 450 0.62 15.53 -17.69
C SER A 450 0.03 14.81 -18.92
N LEU A 451 -1.29 14.64 -18.99
CA LEU A 451 -2.02 13.95 -20.06
C LEU A 451 -2.61 14.93 -21.11
N ALA A 452 -2.48 16.24 -20.90
CA ALA A 452 -2.99 17.25 -21.80
C ALA A 452 -2.49 17.01 -23.25
N ASP A 453 -3.35 17.26 -24.22
CA ASP A 453 -3.08 17.14 -25.67
C ASP A 453 -2.70 15.74 -26.18
N LYS A 454 -2.85 14.70 -25.38
CA LYS A 454 -2.62 13.31 -25.80
C LYS A 454 -3.92 12.66 -26.28
N ARG A 455 -3.82 11.83 -27.31
CA ARG A 455 -4.90 10.92 -27.71
C ARG A 455 -4.89 9.71 -26.80
N ILE A 456 -5.89 9.61 -25.95
CA ILE A 456 -5.94 8.62 -24.88
C ILE A 456 -7.01 7.57 -25.16
N VAL A 457 -6.71 6.30 -24.88
CA VAL A 457 -7.72 5.25 -24.76
C VAL A 457 -7.75 4.69 -23.35
N PHE A 458 -8.93 4.45 -22.80
CA PHE A 458 -9.09 3.73 -21.54
C PHE A 458 -10.33 2.82 -21.53
N ALA A 459 -10.33 1.87 -20.59
CA ALA A 459 -11.45 0.99 -20.37
C ALA A 459 -12.63 1.78 -19.80
N GLN A 460 -13.79 1.70 -20.43
CA GLN A 460 -15.01 2.27 -19.88
C GLN A 460 -15.50 1.37 -18.74
N LEU A 461 -15.23 1.77 -17.53
CA LEU A 461 -15.82 1.21 -16.33
C LEU A 461 -16.93 2.16 -15.89
N ALA A 462 -18.16 1.94 -16.40
CA ALA A 462 -19.33 2.76 -16.09
C ALA A 462 -19.02 4.29 -16.08
N HIS A 463 -19.89 5.17 -15.70
CA HIS A 463 -19.75 6.65 -15.81
C HIS A 463 -18.62 7.28 -14.98
N GLU A 464 -17.63 6.51 -14.53
CA GLU A 464 -16.52 6.96 -13.70
C GLU A 464 -15.35 7.48 -14.54
N ASN A 465 -14.76 8.57 -14.09
CA ASN A 465 -13.49 9.10 -14.57
C ASN A 465 -12.35 8.58 -13.65
N PRO A 466 -11.82 7.37 -13.90
CA PRO A 466 -10.96 6.68 -12.96
C PRO A 466 -9.58 7.34 -12.78
N MET A 467 -9.23 8.27 -13.66
CA MET A 467 -7.96 8.98 -13.65
C MET A 467 -8.10 10.43 -13.24
N HIS A 468 -9.29 10.85 -12.77
CA HIS A 468 -9.58 12.25 -12.44
C HIS A 468 -9.18 13.24 -13.54
N LEU A 469 -9.35 12.82 -14.81
CA LEU A 469 -9.04 13.66 -15.96
C LEU A 469 -9.92 14.92 -15.94
N PRO A 470 -9.41 16.06 -16.44
CA PRO A 470 -10.26 17.21 -16.71
C PRO A 470 -11.44 16.79 -17.60
N PRO A 471 -12.64 17.35 -17.41
CA PRO A 471 -13.83 16.95 -18.17
C PRO A 471 -13.63 17.02 -19.69
N SER A 472 -12.87 18.01 -20.19
CA SER A 472 -12.52 18.14 -21.60
C SER A 472 -11.72 16.94 -22.12
N ASP A 473 -10.71 16.51 -21.38
CA ASP A 473 -9.84 15.40 -21.74
C ASP A 473 -10.55 14.06 -21.60
N PHE A 474 -11.35 13.90 -20.55
CA PHE A 474 -12.20 12.73 -20.37
C PHE A 474 -13.21 12.57 -21.53
N ASN A 475 -13.86 13.65 -21.94
CA ASN A 475 -14.84 13.61 -23.04
C ASN A 475 -14.19 13.33 -24.39
N ARG A 476 -12.97 13.84 -24.63
CA ARG A 476 -12.19 13.64 -25.86
C ARG A 476 -11.57 12.24 -25.96
N SER A 477 -11.36 11.56 -24.86
CA SER A 477 -10.70 10.25 -24.81
C SER A 477 -11.57 9.14 -25.42
N LEU A 478 -10.91 8.18 -26.08
CA LEU A 478 -11.55 6.98 -26.60
C LEU A 478 -11.86 6.01 -25.45
N LYS A 479 -13.12 5.63 -25.34
CA LYS A 479 -13.59 4.69 -24.31
C LYS A 479 -13.94 3.37 -24.96
N ILE A 480 -13.41 2.27 -24.42
CA ILE A 480 -13.73 0.93 -24.91
C ILE A 480 -14.32 0.05 -23.80
N SER A 481 -15.29 -0.77 -24.15
CA SER A 481 -15.97 -1.70 -23.25
C SER A 481 -16.08 -3.08 -23.88
N GLY A 482 -16.49 -4.09 -23.10
CA GLY A 482 -16.67 -5.47 -23.55
C GLY A 482 -15.46 -6.36 -23.29
N GLY A 483 -15.38 -7.50 -23.97
CA GLY A 483 -14.32 -8.49 -23.78
C GLY A 483 -12.94 -8.04 -24.27
N GLU A 484 -11.89 -8.68 -23.76
CA GLU A 484 -10.49 -8.50 -24.17
C GLU A 484 -10.01 -7.03 -24.25
N ILE A 485 -10.48 -6.20 -23.31
CA ILE A 485 -10.20 -4.76 -23.30
C ILE A 485 -8.70 -4.47 -23.39
N GLY A 486 -7.87 -5.18 -22.61
CA GLY A 486 -6.42 -4.98 -22.61
C GLY A 486 -5.77 -5.25 -23.96
N ASP A 487 -6.21 -6.29 -24.66
CA ASP A 487 -5.72 -6.63 -26.00
C ASP A 487 -6.12 -5.56 -27.02
N ARG A 488 -7.38 -5.12 -26.97
CA ARG A 488 -7.91 -4.06 -27.86
C ARG A 488 -7.22 -2.71 -27.64
N MET A 489 -6.97 -2.32 -26.38
CA MET A 489 -6.21 -1.11 -26.05
C MET A 489 -4.78 -1.18 -26.61
N THR A 490 -4.13 -2.32 -26.38
CA THR A 490 -2.76 -2.55 -26.86
C THR A 490 -2.69 -2.54 -28.40
N LYS A 491 -3.72 -3.04 -29.08
CA LYS A 491 -3.84 -2.96 -30.55
C LYS A 491 -3.93 -1.51 -31.05
N LEU A 492 -4.76 -0.67 -30.41
CA LEU A 492 -4.89 0.75 -30.79
C LEU A 492 -3.57 1.51 -30.66
N ILE A 493 -2.79 1.20 -29.61
CA ILE A 493 -1.44 1.75 -29.41
C ILE A 493 -0.48 1.26 -30.50
N ALA A 494 -0.48 -0.04 -30.81
CA ALA A 494 0.38 -0.63 -31.83
C ALA A 494 0.11 -0.01 -33.23
N GLU A 495 -1.15 0.25 -33.53
CA GLU A 495 -1.59 0.91 -34.77
C GLU A 495 -1.41 2.44 -34.76
N ARG A 496 -0.84 3.03 -33.69
CA ARG A 496 -0.63 4.47 -33.49
C ARG A 496 -1.92 5.32 -33.63
N ARG A 497 -3.07 4.71 -33.35
CA ARG A 497 -4.38 5.40 -33.39
C ARG A 497 -4.56 6.29 -32.16
N VAL A 498 -3.86 5.98 -31.08
CA VAL A 498 -3.78 6.76 -29.84
C VAL A 498 -2.31 6.89 -29.41
N ASP A 499 -2.01 7.88 -28.58
CA ASP A 499 -0.65 8.15 -28.08
C ASP A 499 -0.37 7.36 -26.81
N LEU A 500 -1.41 7.10 -26.01
CA LEU A 500 -1.30 6.28 -24.80
C LEU A 500 -2.59 5.53 -24.46
N ALA A 501 -2.40 4.39 -23.80
CA ALA A 501 -3.46 3.60 -23.20
C ALA A 501 -3.35 3.64 -21.68
N LEU A 502 -4.43 4.03 -21.01
CA LEU A 502 -4.54 4.05 -19.55
C LEU A 502 -5.42 2.88 -19.09
N GLY A 503 -4.88 2.02 -18.25
CA GLY A 503 -5.61 0.84 -17.79
C GLY A 503 -4.87 0.14 -16.67
N ASP A 504 -5.23 -1.10 -16.35
CA ASP A 504 -4.48 -1.92 -15.41
C ASP A 504 -3.07 -2.22 -15.94
N TYR A 505 -2.05 -1.89 -15.17
CA TYR A 505 -0.65 -2.04 -15.54
C TYR A 505 -0.30 -3.48 -15.94
N ASN A 506 -0.74 -4.46 -15.17
CA ASN A 506 -0.42 -5.86 -15.43
C ASN A 506 -1.11 -6.36 -16.69
N VAL A 507 -2.36 -5.94 -16.91
CA VAL A 507 -3.13 -6.28 -18.13
C VAL A 507 -2.48 -5.68 -19.37
N LEU A 508 -2.14 -4.40 -19.33
CA LEU A 508 -1.48 -3.72 -20.45
C LEU A 508 -0.10 -4.33 -20.72
N ARG A 509 0.69 -4.57 -19.68
CA ARG A 509 2.03 -5.17 -19.80
C ARG A 509 1.96 -6.60 -20.36
N TYR A 510 1.02 -7.40 -19.89
CA TYR A 510 0.83 -8.77 -20.41
C TYR A 510 0.53 -8.75 -21.91
N ASN A 511 -0.40 -7.92 -22.35
CA ASN A 511 -0.77 -7.82 -23.76
C ASN A 511 0.34 -7.18 -24.61
N MET A 512 1.07 -6.20 -24.09
CA MET A 512 2.25 -5.63 -24.72
C MET A 512 3.31 -6.71 -25.03
N LEU A 513 3.62 -7.55 -24.05
CA LEU A 513 4.59 -8.64 -24.20
C LEU A 513 4.07 -9.73 -25.15
N ARG A 514 2.79 -10.10 -25.06
CA ARG A 514 2.15 -11.08 -25.95
C ARG A 514 2.19 -10.64 -27.42
N ARG A 515 2.08 -9.32 -27.66
CA ARG A 515 2.16 -8.73 -29.00
C ARG A 515 3.59 -8.36 -29.43
N GLN A 516 4.59 -8.71 -28.62
CA GLN A 516 6.01 -8.41 -28.88
C GLN A 516 6.31 -6.91 -29.11
N LEU A 517 5.58 -6.03 -28.44
CA LEU A 517 5.75 -4.58 -28.54
C LEU A 517 6.92 -4.11 -27.66
N LEU A 518 8.13 -4.60 -27.92
CA LEU A 518 9.31 -4.41 -27.04
C LEU A 518 9.88 -2.99 -27.09
N SER A 519 9.55 -2.20 -28.10
CA SER A 519 9.95 -0.79 -28.21
C SER A 519 8.99 0.18 -27.52
N PHE A 520 7.86 -0.32 -26.97
CA PHE A 520 6.90 0.49 -26.26
C PHE A 520 7.26 0.57 -24.78
N GLU A 521 6.96 1.71 -24.15
CA GLU A 521 7.17 1.89 -22.72
C GLU A 521 5.84 1.77 -21.97
N ILE A 522 5.90 1.11 -20.81
CA ILE A 522 4.79 1.07 -19.86
C ILE A 522 5.26 1.54 -18.50
N GLN A 523 4.50 2.44 -17.89
CA GLN A 523 4.80 2.99 -16.56
C GLN A 523 3.59 2.78 -15.64
N PRO A 524 3.80 2.41 -14.37
CA PRO A 524 2.74 2.49 -13.37
C PRO A 524 2.41 3.95 -13.11
N THR A 525 1.17 4.22 -12.71
CA THR A 525 0.73 5.56 -12.30
C THR A 525 -0.17 5.49 -11.07
N SER A 526 -0.02 6.45 -10.17
CA SER A 526 -0.87 6.63 -8.98
C SER A 526 -2.12 7.48 -9.25
N LEU A 527 -2.32 7.96 -10.47
CA LEU A 527 -3.45 8.85 -10.82
C LEU A 527 -4.82 8.24 -10.53
N ALA A 528 -4.96 6.92 -10.66
CA ALA A 528 -6.18 6.20 -10.28
C ALA A 528 -6.12 5.59 -8.87
N GLY A 529 -5.14 6.01 -8.07
CA GLY A 529 -4.86 5.40 -6.79
C GLY A 529 -4.26 4.00 -6.90
N TYR A 530 -3.93 3.46 -5.74
CA TYR A 530 -3.43 2.11 -5.57
C TYR A 530 -4.58 1.18 -5.18
N ASN A 531 -4.64 0.01 -5.80
CA ASN A 531 -5.68 -0.97 -5.56
C ASN A 531 -5.10 -2.34 -5.23
N ALA A 532 -5.44 -2.86 -4.05
CA ALA A 532 -5.27 -4.29 -3.78
C ALA A 532 -6.42 -5.08 -4.42
N LEU A 533 -6.14 -6.29 -4.87
CA LEU A 533 -7.15 -7.30 -5.18
C LEU A 533 -7.52 -8.02 -3.90
N VAL A 534 -8.79 -7.98 -3.53
CA VAL A 534 -9.29 -8.54 -2.28
C VAL A 534 -10.34 -9.62 -2.54
N LEU A 535 -10.37 -10.60 -1.64
CA LEU A 535 -11.43 -11.59 -1.57
C LEU A 535 -12.59 -10.99 -0.76
N VAL A 536 -13.75 -10.94 -1.36
CA VAL A 536 -14.96 -10.37 -0.75
C VAL A 536 -15.99 -11.47 -0.59
N GLY A 537 -16.45 -11.70 0.62
CA GLY A 537 -17.48 -12.67 0.98
C GLY A 537 -18.79 -12.02 1.38
N HIS A 538 -19.84 -12.83 1.43
CA HIS A 538 -21.14 -12.42 1.95
C HIS A 538 -21.15 -12.46 3.49
N PRO A 539 -21.66 -11.43 4.20
CA PRO A 539 -21.64 -11.39 5.66
C PRO A 539 -22.40 -12.55 6.35
N LYS A 540 -23.38 -13.12 5.64
CA LYS A 540 -24.25 -14.20 6.13
C LYS A 540 -23.81 -15.60 5.64
N ASP A 541 -22.57 -15.77 5.22
CA ASP A 541 -22.02 -17.06 4.79
C ASP A 541 -20.91 -17.55 5.75
N PRO A 542 -21.27 -18.12 6.91
CA PRO A 542 -20.29 -18.66 7.84
C PRO A 542 -19.67 -19.99 7.36
N GLU A 543 -20.34 -20.74 6.47
CA GLU A 543 -19.90 -22.06 6.05
C GLU A 543 -18.58 -22.01 5.26
N HIS A 544 -18.37 -20.93 4.48
CA HIS A 544 -17.18 -20.74 3.68
C HIS A 544 -16.11 -19.85 4.35
N GLY A 545 -16.36 -19.42 5.59
CA GLY A 545 -15.49 -18.50 6.35
C GLY A 545 -14.05 -19.00 6.57
N GLY A 546 -13.75 -20.26 6.33
CA GLY A 546 -12.42 -20.84 6.44
C GLY A 546 -11.48 -20.55 5.26
N LEU A 547 -12.00 -20.21 4.07
CA LEU A 547 -11.17 -19.97 2.88
C LEU A 547 -10.15 -18.85 3.04
N PRO A 548 -10.49 -17.69 3.63
CA PRO A 548 -9.53 -16.61 3.84
C PRO A 548 -8.29 -17.03 4.64
N LEU A 549 -8.48 -17.80 5.70
CA LEU A 549 -7.37 -18.30 6.52
C LEU A 549 -6.52 -19.31 5.74
N ILE A 550 -7.15 -20.19 4.97
CA ILE A 550 -6.45 -21.15 4.09
C ILE A 550 -5.57 -20.41 3.10
N LEU A 551 -6.10 -19.36 2.46
CA LEU A 551 -5.34 -18.56 1.51
C LEU A 551 -4.18 -17.81 2.21
N ASN A 552 -4.41 -17.26 3.39
CA ASN A 552 -3.35 -16.59 4.15
C ASN A 552 -2.19 -17.54 4.47
N GLN A 553 -2.50 -18.73 5.00
CA GLN A 553 -1.51 -19.78 5.28
C GLN A 553 -0.80 -20.25 4.01
N TRP A 554 -1.56 -20.39 2.91
CA TRP A 554 -0.99 -20.75 1.61
C TRP A 554 0.04 -19.71 1.15
N PHE A 555 -0.28 -18.40 1.23
CA PHE A 555 0.65 -17.32 0.86
C PHE A 555 1.90 -17.32 1.74
N GLU A 556 1.76 -17.43 3.06
CA GLU A 556 2.90 -17.49 3.99
C GLU A 556 3.85 -18.65 3.63
N THR A 557 3.30 -19.85 3.45
CA THR A 557 4.07 -21.06 3.16
C THR A 557 4.72 -21.01 1.77
N HIS A 558 3.97 -20.58 0.77
CA HIS A 558 4.43 -20.68 -0.63
C HIS A 558 5.24 -19.48 -1.10
N ARG A 559 5.18 -18.37 -0.39
CA ARG A 559 6.14 -17.30 -0.55
C ARG A 559 7.52 -17.74 -0.08
N ALA A 560 7.62 -18.33 1.10
CA ALA A 560 8.88 -18.86 1.65
C ALA A 560 9.49 -19.98 0.79
N SER A 561 8.68 -20.89 0.23
CA SER A 561 9.15 -22.00 -0.60
C SER A 561 9.43 -21.61 -2.07
N GLY A 562 9.13 -20.38 -2.50
CA GLY A 562 9.29 -19.91 -3.89
C GLY A 562 8.22 -20.43 -4.86
N LYS A 563 7.18 -21.14 -4.40
CA LYS A 563 6.09 -21.62 -5.26
C LYS A 563 5.25 -20.47 -5.80
N LEU A 564 4.96 -19.46 -4.97
CA LEU A 564 4.26 -18.25 -5.42
C LEU A 564 5.06 -17.54 -6.54
N GLU A 565 6.37 -17.40 -6.37
CA GLU A 565 7.23 -16.79 -7.38
C GLU A 565 7.17 -17.55 -8.73
N LYS A 566 7.15 -18.88 -8.70
CA LYS A 566 7.00 -19.71 -9.92
C LYS A 566 5.68 -19.45 -10.63
N ILE A 567 4.57 -19.35 -9.87
CA ILE A 567 3.25 -19.02 -10.43
C ILE A 567 3.28 -17.65 -11.08
N LEU A 568 3.78 -16.63 -10.38
CA LEU A 568 3.81 -15.26 -10.89
C LEU A 568 4.71 -15.13 -12.13
N LYS A 569 5.88 -15.77 -12.16
CA LYS A 569 6.80 -15.78 -13.31
C LYS A 569 6.15 -16.32 -14.58
N LYS A 570 5.26 -17.33 -14.48
CA LYS A 570 4.51 -17.86 -15.62
C LYS A 570 3.72 -16.77 -16.38
N TYR A 571 3.31 -15.72 -15.65
CA TYR A 571 2.54 -14.59 -16.18
C TYR A 571 3.37 -13.30 -16.29
N ASN A 572 4.68 -13.38 -16.18
CA ASN A 572 5.59 -12.22 -16.14
C ASN A 572 5.28 -11.22 -15.01
N LEU A 573 4.75 -11.71 -13.90
CA LEU A 573 4.46 -10.93 -12.70
C LEU A 573 5.56 -11.08 -11.66
N LYS A 574 5.64 -10.12 -10.72
CA LYS A 574 6.50 -10.17 -9.54
C LYS A 574 5.64 -10.22 -8.28
N ASP A 575 6.19 -10.77 -7.20
CA ASP A 575 5.53 -10.76 -5.90
C ASP A 575 5.36 -9.31 -5.41
N TRP A 576 4.18 -9.05 -4.84
CA TRP A 576 3.81 -7.78 -4.21
C TRP A 576 4.08 -7.75 -2.70
N ASN A 577 4.94 -8.55 -2.19
CA ASN A 577 5.29 -8.93 -0.80
C ASN A 577 5.25 -7.85 0.31
N ILE A 578 4.65 -6.72 0.07
CA ILE A 578 4.44 -5.63 1.01
C ILE A 578 3.13 -5.77 1.81
N PHE A 579 2.37 -6.84 1.55
CA PHE A 579 1.07 -7.10 2.18
C PHE A 579 1.11 -8.34 3.09
N ALA A 580 2.01 -8.38 4.05
CA ALA A 580 1.88 -9.33 5.15
C ALA A 580 0.73 -8.87 6.07
N LEU A 581 -0.24 -9.76 6.34
CA LEU A 581 -1.23 -9.57 7.38
C LEU A 581 -0.59 -9.83 8.76
#